data_143eb62897ab25fe160b21b56f68dd34
#
_entry.id   143eb62897ab25fe160b21b56f68dd34
#
_cell.length_a   1.000
_cell.length_b   1.000
_cell.length_c   1.000
_cell.angle_alpha   90.00
_cell.angle_beta   90.00
_cell.angle_gamma   90.00
#
_symmetry.space_group_name_H-M   'P 1'
#
loop_
_entity.id
_entity.type
_entity.pdbx_description
1 polymer ?
#
loop_
_entity_poly.entity_id
_entity_poly.type
_entity_poly.pdbx_seq_one_letter_code
_entity_poly.pdbx_strand_id
1 'polypeptide(L)'
;MTLAVTALKRGQVKRIILTRPAVEAGESLGFLPGDLKEKVDPYLRPVYDALYQILGKDQTTRLMEREIIEIAPLAYMRGRTLDDAFVILDEAQNTTIMQMKMFLTRLGFHSKMIVNGDISQIDLPRNVKSGLIDAQEKLKNIHQIDFVHFSAKDVVRHPVVAQIIRAYEYSTEVAHD
;
A
#
# COMPACT_ATOMS: atom_id res chain seq x y z
N MET A 1 -4.44 0.48 8.47
CA MET A 1 -4.85 1.86 8.82
C MET A 1 -5.12 2.05 10.31
N THR A 2 -5.99 1.28 10.96
CA THR A 2 -6.35 1.42 12.39
C THR A 2 -5.14 1.44 13.33
N LEU A 3 -4.14 0.58 13.11
CA LEU A 3 -2.92 0.56 13.91
C LEU A 3 -2.14 1.88 13.84
N ALA A 4 -2.04 2.49 12.65
CA ALA A 4 -1.35 3.76 12.47
C ALA A 4 -2.05 4.90 13.22
N VAL A 5 -3.38 4.98 13.09
CA VAL A 5 -4.18 5.97 13.82
C VAL A 5 -4.08 5.78 15.33
N THR A 6 -4.07 4.53 15.80
CA THR A 6 -3.88 4.22 17.23
C THR A 6 -2.52 4.65 17.72
N ALA A 7 -1.45 4.36 16.96
CA ALA A 7 -0.09 4.78 17.30
C ALA A 7 0.04 6.31 17.37
N LEU A 8 -0.56 7.02 16.41
CA LEU A 8 -0.62 8.49 16.42
C LEU A 8 -1.36 9.04 17.65
N LYS A 9 -2.55 8.51 17.94
CA LYS A 9 -3.34 8.92 19.11
C LYS A 9 -2.63 8.68 20.46
N ARG A 10 -1.80 7.64 20.52
CA ARG A 10 -0.99 7.30 21.70
C ARG A 10 0.33 8.07 21.78
N GLY A 11 0.63 8.92 20.81
CA GLY A 11 1.89 9.66 20.75
C GLY A 11 3.12 8.79 20.49
N GLN A 12 2.94 7.57 20.02
CA GLN A 12 4.04 6.66 19.67
C GLN A 12 4.75 7.10 18.38
N VAL A 13 4.05 7.80 17.52
CA VAL A 13 4.56 8.45 16.32
C VAL A 13 3.96 9.85 16.22
N LYS A 14 4.62 10.74 15.47
CA LYS A 14 4.16 12.11 15.26
C LYS A 14 3.39 12.30 13.96
N ARG A 15 3.53 11.37 13.02
CA ARG A 15 2.89 11.45 11.69
C ARG A 15 2.59 10.09 11.11
N ILE A 16 1.67 10.06 10.16
CA ILE A 16 1.34 8.89 9.35
C ILE A 16 1.68 9.23 7.90
N ILE A 17 2.40 8.35 7.22
CA ILE A 17 2.75 8.49 5.81
C ILE A 17 2.19 7.28 5.07
N LEU A 18 1.36 7.55 4.07
CA LEU A 18 0.69 6.55 3.25
C LEU A 18 1.16 6.68 1.81
N THR A 19 1.60 5.59 1.25
CA THR A 19 2.10 5.60 -0.12
C THR A 19 1.65 4.36 -0.89
N ARG A 20 1.52 4.51 -2.19
CA ARG A 20 1.26 3.43 -3.16
C ARG A 20 2.18 3.59 -4.36
N PRO A 21 2.60 2.50 -5.02
CA PRO A 21 3.19 2.59 -6.33
C PRO A 21 2.14 3.12 -7.32
N ALA A 22 2.54 4.01 -8.19
CA ALA A 22 1.73 4.37 -9.35
C ALA A 22 1.89 3.25 -10.38
N VAL A 23 0.89 2.40 -10.51
CA VAL A 23 0.85 1.35 -11.53
C VAL A 23 -0.12 1.78 -12.61
N GLU A 24 0.37 1.84 -13.81
CA GLU A 24 -0.45 2.06 -15.00
C GLU A 24 -1.17 0.75 -15.35
N ALA A 25 -2.38 0.57 -14.83
CA ALA A 25 -3.24 -0.52 -15.26
C ALA A 25 -3.76 -0.25 -16.68
N GLY A 26 -2.92 -0.49 -17.68
CA GLY A 26 -3.30 -0.43 -19.10
C GLY A 26 -3.40 0.98 -19.71
N GLU A 27 -3.39 2.05 -18.92
CA GLU A 27 -3.36 3.44 -19.37
C GLU A 27 -2.12 4.15 -18.86
N SER A 28 -1.32 4.70 -19.77
CA SER A 28 -0.11 5.43 -19.35
C SER A 28 -0.49 6.76 -18.69
N LEU A 29 0.06 7.03 -17.49
CA LEU A 29 -0.14 8.28 -16.76
C LEU A 29 0.10 9.53 -17.62
N GLY A 30 0.86 9.39 -18.71
CA GLY A 30 1.11 10.45 -19.69
C GLY A 30 -0.12 10.93 -20.45
N PHE A 31 -1.17 10.11 -20.58
CA PHE A 31 -2.41 10.46 -21.29
C PHE A 31 -3.47 11.15 -20.43
N LEU A 32 -3.33 11.13 -19.10
CA LEU A 32 -4.27 11.81 -18.22
C LEU A 32 -3.99 13.33 -18.21
N PRO A 33 -5.01 14.19 -18.34
CA PRO A 33 -4.85 15.63 -18.19
C PRO A 33 -4.54 15.99 -16.73
N GLY A 34 -3.85 17.10 -16.51
CA GLY A 34 -3.53 17.61 -15.19
C GLY A 34 -2.05 17.44 -14.78
N ASP A 35 -1.72 17.96 -13.61
CA ASP A 35 -0.39 17.77 -13.03
C ASP A 35 -0.20 16.35 -12.48
N LEU A 36 1.02 16.00 -12.06
CA LEU A 36 1.33 14.66 -11.56
C LEU A 36 0.48 14.28 -10.35
N LYS A 37 0.14 15.23 -9.48
CA LYS A 37 -0.68 15.01 -8.30
C LYS A 37 -2.11 14.66 -8.68
N GLU A 38 -2.70 15.40 -9.61
CA GLU A 38 -4.05 15.14 -10.14
C GLU A 38 -4.14 13.77 -10.83
N LYS A 39 -3.09 13.38 -11.56
CA LYS A 39 -3.02 12.07 -12.23
C LYS A 39 -2.94 10.88 -11.27
N VAL A 40 -2.32 11.06 -10.12
CA VAL A 40 -2.11 9.99 -9.14
C VAL A 40 -3.25 9.92 -8.11
N ASP A 41 -4.00 11.01 -7.91
CA ASP A 41 -5.07 11.09 -6.91
C ASP A 41 -6.11 9.95 -7.00
N PRO A 42 -6.58 9.51 -8.19
CA PRO A 42 -7.50 8.37 -8.31
C PRO A 42 -6.96 7.07 -7.69
N TYR A 43 -5.66 6.81 -7.80
CA TYR A 43 -5.01 5.62 -7.24
C TYR A 43 -4.89 5.68 -5.72
N LEU A 44 -4.94 6.86 -5.13
CA LEU A 44 -4.87 7.08 -3.69
C LEU A 44 -6.26 7.09 -3.03
N ARG A 45 -7.34 7.10 -3.80
CA ARG A 45 -8.71 7.16 -3.29
C ARG A 45 -9.05 6.10 -2.24
N PRO A 46 -8.70 4.81 -2.42
CA PRO A 46 -8.97 3.79 -1.40
C PRO A 46 -8.29 4.09 -0.05
N VAL A 47 -7.16 4.79 -0.08
CA VAL A 47 -6.45 5.21 1.13
C VAL A 47 -7.21 6.33 1.85
N TYR A 48 -7.74 7.31 1.10
CA TYR A 48 -8.60 8.36 1.67
C TYR A 48 -9.87 7.77 2.28
N ASP A 49 -10.52 6.84 1.59
CA ASP A 49 -11.75 6.20 2.06
C ASP A 49 -11.51 5.45 3.39
N ALA A 50 -10.40 4.74 3.50
CA ALA A 50 -10.02 4.05 4.73
C ALA A 50 -9.77 5.03 5.90
N LEU A 51 -9.18 6.19 5.64
CA LEU A 51 -8.99 7.24 6.66
C LEU A 51 -10.33 7.86 7.07
N TYR A 52 -11.19 8.15 6.10
CA TYR A 52 -12.51 8.73 6.36
C TYR A 52 -13.39 7.80 7.20
N GLN A 53 -13.31 6.49 6.98
CA GLN A 53 -14.01 5.50 7.80
C GLN A 53 -13.56 5.50 9.26
N ILE A 54 -12.27 5.73 9.52
CA ILE A 54 -11.69 5.61 10.86
C ILE A 54 -11.73 6.94 11.63
N LEU A 55 -11.47 8.04 10.95
CA LEU A 55 -11.32 9.38 11.57
C LEU A 55 -12.49 10.32 11.27
N GLY A 56 -13.27 10.03 10.25
CA GLY A 56 -14.20 10.99 9.64
C GLY A 56 -13.48 11.97 8.71
N LYS A 57 -14.25 12.58 7.80
CA LYS A 57 -13.72 13.45 6.74
C LYS A 57 -13.05 14.71 7.32
N ASP A 58 -13.74 15.40 8.24
CA ASP A 58 -13.25 16.68 8.78
C ASP A 58 -11.93 16.52 9.56
N GLN A 59 -11.83 15.47 10.38
CA GLN A 59 -10.60 15.22 11.13
C GLN A 59 -9.45 14.82 10.20
N THR A 60 -9.71 13.99 9.21
CA THR A 60 -8.71 13.60 8.21
C THR A 60 -8.18 14.83 7.49
N THR A 61 -9.06 15.69 6.98
CA THR A 61 -8.69 16.93 6.28
C THR A 61 -7.79 17.81 7.17
N ARG A 62 -8.19 18.06 8.42
CA ARG A 62 -7.38 18.87 9.38
C ARG A 62 -6.00 18.26 9.63
N LEU A 63 -5.89 16.94 9.76
CA LEU A 63 -4.61 16.27 9.98
C LEU A 63 -3.72 16.31 8.74
N MET A 64 -4.31 16.28 7.54
CA MET A 64 -3.58 16.45 6.28
C MET A 64 -3.09 17.89 6.07
N GLU A 65 -3.94 18.90 6.34
CA GLU A 65 -3.57 20.31 6.29
C GLU A 65 -2.42 20.65 7.25
N ARG A 66 -2.32 19.94 8.36
CA ARG A 66 -1.23 20.07 9.34
C ARG A 66 -0.03 19.16 9.06
N GLU A 67 -0.02 18.47 7.94
CA GLU A 67 1.03 17.52 7.53
C GLU A 67 1.28 16.38 8.55
N ILE A 68 0.29 16.12 9.44
CA ILE A 68 0.33 14.99 10.38
C ILE A 68 -0.02 13.69 9.64
N ILE A 69 -0.89 13.75 8.64
CA ILE A 69 -1.15 12.66 7.70
C ILE A 69 -0.71 13.13 6.32
N GLU A 70 0.19 12.38 5.72
CA GLU A 70 0.66 12.58 4.36
C GLU A 70 0.23 11.39 3.48
N ILE A 71 -0.35 11.67 2.33
CA ILE A 71 -0.65 10.68 1.29
C ILE A 71 0.09 11.11 0.04
N ALA A 72 1.01 10.26 -0.43
CA ALA A 72 1.87 10.61 -1.55
C ALA A 72 2.25 9.39 -2.39
N PRO A 73 2.51 9.55 -3.69
CA PRO A 73 3.07 8.52 -4.53
C PRO A 73 4.41 8.01 -4.00
N LEU A 74 4.70 6.72 -4.22
CA LEU A 74 5.94 6.09 -3.79
C LEU A 74 7.20 6.84 -4.27
N ALA A 75 7.16 7.42 -5.46
CA ALA A 75 8.28 8.18 -6.01
C ALA A 75 8.71 9.38 -5.14
N TYR A 76 7.78 9.96 -4.37
CA TYR A 76 8.03 11.11 -3.49
C TYR A 76 8.77 10.74 -2.20
N MET A 77 8.96 9.45 -1.95
CA MET A 77 9.75 8.96 -0.80
C MET A 77 11.25 9.03 -1.04
N ARG A 78 11.68 9.18 -2.30
CA ARG A 78 13.11 9.21 -2.66
C ARG A 78 13.84 10.34 -1.94
N GLY A 79 15.03 10.03 -1.37
CA GLY A 79 15.90 11.01 -0.70
C GLY A 79 15.42 11.44 0.69
N ARG A 80 14.32 10.92 1.19
CA ARG A 80 13.78 11.25 2.51
C ARG A 80 14.29 10.29 3.59
N THR A 81 14.24 10.73 4.83
CA THR A 81 14.33 9.90 6.04
C THR A 81 13.02 10.10 6.81
N LEU A 82 12.34 9.01 7.12
CA LEU A 82 10.99 9.04 7.67
C LEU A 82 11.03 8.76 9.17
N ASP A 83 11.47 9.77 9.95
CA ASP A 83 11.56 9.69 11.41
C ASP A 83 10.20 9.94 12.08
N ASP A 84 10.04 9.39 13.29
CA ASP A 84 8.85 9.54 14.14
C ASP A 84 7.52 9.25 13.41
N ALA A 85 7.55 8.33 12.46
CA ALA A 85 6.45 8.10 11.52
C ALA A 85 5.90 6.68 11.56
N PHE A 86 4.59 6.55 11.35
CA PHE A 86 3.98 5.28 10.95
C PHE A 86 3.82 5.29 9.43
N VAL A 87 4.61 4.49 8.74
CA VAL A 87 4.67 4.48 7.27
C VAL A 87 3.96 3.25 6.73
N ILE A 88 3.09 3.42 5.74
CA ILE A 88 2.38 2.33 5.09
C ILE A 88 2.62 2.40 3.59
N LEU A 89 3.13 1.32 3.02
CA LEU A 89 3.13 1.06 1.58
C LEU A 89 2.03 0.05 1.28
N ASP A 90 1.05 0.47 0.52
CA ASP A 90 -0.04 -0.38 0.04
C ASP A 90 0.18 -0.77 -1.43
N GLU A 91 -0.41 -1.90 -1.89
CA GLU A 91 -0.21 -2.49 -3.23
C GLU A 91 1.27 -2.75 -3.57
N ALA A 92 2.03 -3.16 -2.57
CA ALA A 92 3.49 -3.29 -2.65
C ALA A 92 3.96 -4.37 -3.66
N GLN A 93 3.10 -5.34 -4.02
CA GLN A 93 3.38 -6.33 -5.06
C GLN A 93 3.67 -5.68 -6.41
N ASN A 94 3.16 -4.46 -6.62
CA ASN A 94 3.34 -3.67 -7.84
C ASN A 94 4.55 -2.74 -7.80
N THR A 95 5.47 -2.92 -6.85
CA THR A 95 6.77 -2.26 -6.87
C THR A 95 7.80 -3.08 -7.62
N THR A 96 8.72 -2.42 -8.30
CA THR A 96 9.97 -3.05 -8.76
C THR A 96 10.91 -3.29 -7.58
N ILE A 97 11.93 -4.15 -7.74
CA ILE A 97 12.97 -4.40 -6.73
C ILE A 97 13.65 -3.09 -6.30
N MET A 98 13.94 -2.21 -7.28
CA MET A 98 14.59 -0.92 -7.02
C MET A 98 13.69 0.03 -6.21
N GLN A 99 12.40 0.07 -6.50
CA GLN A 99 11.42 0.87 -5.76
C GLN A 99 11.25 0.35 -4.33
N MET A 100 11.12 -0.95 -4.15
CA MET A 100 11.04 -1.56 -2.82
C MET A 100 12.29 -1.27 -1.98
N LYS A 101 13.48 -1.48 -2.52
CA LYS A 101 14.74 -1.16 -1.86
C LYS A 101 14.81 0.33 -1.49
N MET A 102 14.48 1.20 -2.45
CA MET A 102 14.44 2.64 -2.22
C MET A 102 13.52 2.99 -1.06
N PHE A 103 12.32 2.42 -1.01
CA PHE A 103 11.33 2.69 0.03
C PHE A 103 11.77 2.17 1.41
N LEU A 104 12.16 0.91 1.51
CA LEU A 104 12.57 0.28 2.77
C LEU A 104 13.74 1.01 3.44
N THR A 105 14.65 1.57 2.64
CA THR A 105 15.78 2.37 3.13
C THR A 105 15.40 3.78 3.55
N ARG A 106 14.12 4.16 3.54
CA ARG A 106 13.61 5.44 4.10
C ARG A 106 13.25 5.35 5.57
N LEU A 107 13.21 4.14 6.15
CA LEU A 107 12.87 3.96 7.55
C LEU A 107 13.83 4.78 8.43
N GLY A 108 13.26 5.68 9.20
CA GLY A 108 13.96 6.54 10.14
C GLY A 108 13.81 6.08 11.59
N PHE A 109 14.38 6.83 12.52
CA PHE A 109 14.31 6.52 13.94
C PHE A 109 12.89 6.73 14.49
N HIS A 110 12.53 5.90 15.50
CA HIS A 110 11.22 5.90 16.16
C HIS A 110 10.04 5.71 15.21
N SER A 111 10.29 5.02 14.11
CA SER A 111 9.28 4.78 13.07
C SER A 111 8.93 3.32 12.96
N LYS A 112 7.71 3.07 12.49
CA LYS A 112 7.21 1.75 12.12
C LYS A 112 6.80 1.76 10.66
N MET A 113 7.22 0.74 9.92
CA MET A 113 6.87 0.57 8.52
C MET A 113 6.03 -0.69 8.34
N ILE A 114 4.93 -0.58 7.61
CA ILE A 114 4.11 -1.69 7.18
C ILE A 114 4.10 -1.70 5.65
N VAL A 115 4.41 -2.86 5.09
CA VAL A 115 4.35 -3.13 3.66
C VAL A 115 3.23 -4.13 3.44
N ASN A 116 2.20 -3.73 2.70
CA ASN A 116 1.03 -4.54 2.42
C ASN A 116 0.89 -4.79 0.92
N GLY A 117 0.56 -6.02 0.54
CA GLY A 117 0.34 -6.37 -0.86
C GLY A 117 -0.20 -7.78 -1.04
N ASP A 118 -0.74 -8.03 -2.21
CA ASP A 118 -1.27 -9.32 -2.64
C ASP A 118 -0.48 -9.83 -3.84
N ILE A 119 0.32 -10.87 -3.63
CA ILE A 119 1.17 -11.46 -4.68
C ILE A 119 0.39 -12.16 -5.79
N SER A 120 -0.91 -12.39 -5.61
CA SER A 120 -1.80 -12.91 -6.67
C SER A 120 -2.28 -11.82 -7.64
N GLN A 121 -2.10 -10.53 -7.28
CA GLN A 121 -2.58 -9.37 -8.04
C GLN A 121 -1.42 -8.49 -8.51
N ILE A 122 -0.45 -9.10 -9.21
CA ILE A 122 0.72 -8.39 -9.75
C ILE A 122 0.38 -7.85 -11.14
N ASP A 123 0.36 -6.51 -11.27
CA ASP A 123 0.09 -5.78 -12.52
C ASP A 123 1.38 -5.31 -13.22
N LEU A 124 2.53 -5.72 -12.73
CA LEU A 124 3.82 -5.42 -13.36
C LEU A 124 3.97 -6.13 -14.72
N PRO A 125 4.73 -5.58 -15.67
CA PRO A 125 5.09 -6.27 -16.90
C PRO A 125 5.70 -7.64 -16.61
N ARG A 126 5.43 -8.65 -17.47
CA ARG A 126 5.84 -10.06 -17.26
C ARG A 126 7.34 -10.28 -17.01
N ASN A 127 8.17 -9.39 -17.50
CA ASN A 127 9.63 -9.44 -17.35
C ASN A 127 10.14 -8.67 -16.11
N VAL A 128 9.27 -8.10 -15.31
CA VAL A 128 9.63 -7.32 -14.11
C VAL A 128 9.27 -8.11 -12.87
N LYS A 129 10.27 -8.46 -12.05
CA LYS A 129 10.05 -9.15 -10.78
C LYS A 129 9.47 -8.19 -9.75
N SER A 130 8.46 -8.63 -9.02
CA SER A 130 7.88 -7.90 -7.89
C SER A 130 8.90 -7.67 -6.78
N GLY A 131 9.01 -6.41 -6.34
CA GLY A 131 9.85 -6.01 -5.23
C GLY A 131 9.39 -6.60 -3.90
N LEU A 132 8.08 -6.87 -3.72
CA LEU A 132 7.54 -7.51 -2.52
C LEU A 132 8.04 -8.95 -2.40
N ILE A 133 8.00 -9.72 -3.50
CA ILE A 133 8.49 -11.11 -3.52
C ILE A 133 10.00 -11.13 -3.26
N ASP A 134 10.77 -10.26 -3.91
CA ASP A 134 12.22 -10.17 -3.72
C ASP A 134 12.59 -9.77 -2.29
N ALA A 135 11.86 -8.83 -1.69
CA ALA A 135 12.07 -8.42 -0.31
C ALA A 135 11.79 -9.57 0.68
N GLN A 136 10.72 -10.33 0.46
CA GLN A 136 10.38 -11.49 1.30
C GLN A 136 11.50 -12.54 1.30
N GLU A 137 12.11 -12.80 0.15
CA GLU A 137 13.23 -13.74 0.03
C GLU A 137 14.49 -13.23 0.76
N LYS A 138 14.81 -11.95 0.61
CA LYS A 138 16.08 -11.38 1.09
C LYS A 138 16.07 -10.99 2.56
N LEU A 139 14.91 -10.57 3.08
CA LEU A 139 14.82 -9.98 4.41
C LEU A 139 14.35 -10.95 5.50
N LYS A 140 14.04 -12.19 5.16
CA LYS A 140 13.50 -13.22 6.07
C LYS A 140 14.35 -13.50 7.31
N ASN A 141 15.65 -13.19 7.27
CA ASN A 141 16.58 -13.45 8.37
C ASN A 141 16.92 -12.18 9.19
N ILE A 142 16.25 -11.05 8.92
CA ILE A 142 16.46 -9.82 9.67
C ILE A 142 15.51 -9.81 10.88
N HIS A 143 16.06 -9.89 12.08
CA HIS A 143 15.29 -10.06 13.32
C HIS A 143 14.22 -8.98 13.58
N GLN A 144 14.39 -7.77 13.05
CA GLN A 144 13.44 -6.66 13.23
C GLN A 144 12.34 -6.61 12.16
N ILE A 145 12.31 -7.59 11.26
CA ILE A 145 11.33 -7.67 10.16
C ILE A 145 10.49 -8.92 10.32
N ASP A 146 9.19 -8.75 10.45
CA ASP A 146 8.22 -9.83 10.54
C ASP A 146 7.42 -9.96 9.26
N PHE A 147 7.11 -11.18 8.87
CA PHE A 147 6.24 -11.50 7.73
C PHE A 147 4.94 -12.14 8.23
N VAL A 148 3.83 -11.54 7.88
CA VAL A 148 2.49 -12.02 8.23
C VAL A 148 1.77 -12.41 6.94
N HIS A 149 1.36 -13.65 6.84
CA HIS A 149 0.62 -14.18 5.69
C HIS A 149 -0.86 -14.34 6.06
N PHE A 150 -1.72 -13.77 5.23
CA PHE A 150 -3.17 -13.98 5.33
C PHE A 150 -3.61 -15.07 4.36
N SER A 151 -4.54 -15.87 4.79
CA SER A 151 -5.19 -16.93 3.99
C SER A 151 -6.62 -16.53 3.62
N ALA A 152 -7.26 -17.30 2.76
CA ALA A 152 -8.67 -17.10 2.42
C ALA A 152 -9.61 -17.12 3.65
N LYS A 153 -9.19 -17.74 4.77
CA LYS A 153 -9.96 -17.79 6.02
C LYS A 153 -9.95 -16.46 6.78
N ASP A 154 -8.93 -15.62 6.53
CA ASP A 154 -8.74 -14.33 7.19
C ASP A 154 -9.48 -13.21 6.46
N VAL A 155 -10.01 -13.50 5.26
CA VAL A 155 -10.70 -12.51 4.41
C VAL A 155 -12.14 -12.34 4.88
N VAL A 156 -12.46 -11.14 5.37
CA VAL A 156 -13.83 -10.75 5.72
C VAL A 156 -14.45 -10.00 4.55
N ARG A 157 -15.41 -10.62 3.88
CA ARG A 157 -16.13 -10.04 2.74
C ARG A 157 -17.64 -10.23 2.90
N HIS A 158 -18.40 -9.41 2.20
CA HIS A 158 -19.85 -9.63 2.12
C HIS A 158 -20.13 -11.03 1.56
N PRO A 159 -21.11 -11.82 2.12
CA PRO A 159 -21.37 -13.19 1.70
C PRO A 159 -21.60 -13.36 0.19
N VAL A 160 -22.30 -12.42 -0.44
CA VAL A 160 -22.51 -12.41 -1.89
C VAL A 160 -21.20 -12.26 -2.68
N VAL A 161 -20.27 -11.43 -2.20
CA VAL A 161 -18.95 -11.26 -2.86
C VAL A 161 -18.16 -12.56 -2.81
N ALA A 162 -18.20 -13.28 -1.70
CA ALA A 162 -17.55 -14.59 -1.59
C ALA A 162 -18.15 -15.61 -2.58
N GLN A 163 -19.47 -15.58 -2.82
CA GLN A 163 -20.14 -16.44 -3.80
C GLN A 163 -19.75 -16.07 -5.24
N ILE A 164 -19.69 -14.78 -5.54
CA ILE A 164 -19.25 -14.29 -6.86
C ILE A 164 -17.84 -14.79 -7.18
N ILE A 165 -16.90 -14.61 -6.26
CA ILE A 165 -15.51 -15.04 -6.46
C ILE A 165 -15.44 -16.54 -6.76
N ARG A 166 -16.10 -17.37 -5.95
CA ARG A 166 -16.15 -18.81 -6.19
C ARG A 166 -16.74 -19.17 -7.56
N ALA A 167 -17.79 -18.49 -7.99
CA ALA A 167 -18.40 -18.75 -9.30
C ALA A 167 -17.42 -18.46 -10.46
N TYR A 168 -16.62 -17.41 -10.35
CA TYR A 168 -15.60 -17.11 -11.36
C TYR A 168 -14.41 -18.07 -11.33
N GLU A 169 -13.96 -18.50 -10.16
CA GLU A 169 -12.89 -19.50 -10.00
C GLU A 169 -13.28 -20.83 -10.64
N TYR A 170 -14.49 -21.34 -10.40
CA TYR A 170 -15.01 -22.57 -11.03
C TYR A 170 -15.08 -22.48 -12.56
N SER A 171 -15.39 -21.30 -13.11
CA SER A 171 -15.48 -21.14 -14.56
C SER A 171 -14.11 -21.18 -15.25
N THR A 172 -13.03 -20.89 -14.54
CA THR A 172 -11.66 -20.90 -15.08
C THR A 172 -11.08 -22.33 -15.11
N GLU A 173 -11.47 -23.19 -14.16
CA GLU A 173 -11.03 -24.60 -14.14
C GLU A 173 -11.69 -25.44 -15.25
N VAL A 174 -12.95 -25.17 -15.59
CA VAL A 174 -13.71 -25.92 -16.62
C VAL A 174 -13.30 -25.54 -18.04
N ALA A 175 -12.61 -24.41 -18.24
CA ALA A 175 -12.14 -23.96 -19.57
C ALA A 175 -10.75 -24.51 -19.96
N HIS A 176 -10.10 -25.29 -19.10
CA HIS A 176 -8.78 -25.88 -19.30
C HIS A 176 -8.78 -27.43 -19.39
N ASP A 177 -9.94 -28.07 -19.38
CA ASP A 177 -10.18 -29.46 -19.75
C ASP A 177 -10.76 -29.54 -21.18
#